data_87ec2685bd78e08c0a1f143ab1342f0c
#
_entry.id   87ec2685bd78e08c0a1f143ab1342f0c
#
_cell.length_a   1.000
_cell.length_b   1.000
_cell.length_c   1.000
_cell.angle_alpha   90.00
_cell.angle_beta   90.00
_cell.angle_gamma   90.00
#
_symmetry.space_group_name_H-M   'P 1'
#
loop_
_entity.id
_entity.type
_entity.pdbx_description
1 polymer ?
#
loop_
_entity_poly.entity_id
_entity_poly.type
_entity_poly.pdbx_seq_one_letter_code
_entity_poly.pdbx_strand_id
1 'polypeptide(L)'
;ITKLHKQTAEFFAEFTKADELGCGYSHHLPFYQNSKVSISSLLVRARAMADNHITVSQLELLSSSYAGLAQLHQLGCFTPTQVSELWVSFDASFSAILKLELAKKYGR
;
A
#
# COMPACT_ATOMS: atom_id res chain seq x y z
N ILE A 1 0.60 -0.68 10.42
CA ILE A 1 0.87 -1.27 9.08
C ILE A 1 -0.10 -2.40 8.74
N THR A 2 -0.53 -3.16 9.73
CA THR A 2 -1.47 -4.26 9.52
C THR A 2 -2.82 -3.78 8.99
N LYS A 3 -3.31 -2.67 9.53
CA LYS A 3 -4.56 -2.06 9.06
C LYS A 3 -4.46 -1.60 7.62
N LEU A 4 -3.35 -0.96 7.26
CA LEU A 4 -3.13 -0.49 5.90
C LEU A 4 -3.02 -1.67 4.93
N HIS A 5 -2.36 -2.75 5.33
CA HIS A 5 -2.27 -3.98 4.55
C HIS A 5 -3.66 -4.54 4.24
N LYS A 6 -4.50 -4.63 5.27
CA LYS A 6 -5.87 -5.12 5.13
C LYS A 6 -6.68 -4.24 4.19
N GLN A 7 -6.59 -2.92 4.35
CA GLN A 7 -7.32 -1.97 3.50
C GLN A 7 -6.91 -2.10 2.05
N THR A 8 -5.61 -2.32 1.81
CA THR A 8 -5.10 -2.47 0.46
C THR A 8 -5.56 -3.80 -0.17
N ALA A 9 -5.58 -4.87 0.63
CA ALA A 9 -6.11 -6.16 0.18
C ALA A 9 -7.59 -6.04 -0.23
N GLU A 10 -8.36 -5.34 0.59
CA GLU A 10 -9.78 -5.11 0.31
C GLU A 10 -9.99 -4.28 -0.96
N PHE A 11 -9.14 -3.27 -1.16
CA PHE A 11 -9.18 -2.45 -2.37
C PHE A 11 -9.00 -3.31 -3.62
N PHE A 12 -7.94 -4.14 -3.64
CA PHE A 12 -7.69 -4.98 -4.80
C PHE A 12 -8.77 -6.05 -4.99
N ALA A 13 -9.33 -6.56 -3.90
CA ALA A 13 -10.40 -7.56 -3.96
C ALA A 13 -11.67 -7.00 -4.65
N GLU A 14 -11.93 -5.71 -4.51
CA GLU A 14 -13.09 -5.08 -5.14
C GLU A 14 -13.05 -5.15 -6.66
N PHE A 15 -11.85 -5.13 -7.25
CA PHE A 15 -11.71 -5.18 -8.70
C PHE A 15 -12.05 -6.55 -9.29
N THR A 16 -12.08 -7.60 -8.48
CA THR A 16 -12.49 -8.91 -8.94
C THR A 16 -14.00 -9.05 -8.97
N LYS A 17 -14.72 -8.14 -8.31
CA LYS A 17 -16.18 -8.15 -8.20
C LYS A 17 -16.84 -7.00 -8.94
N ALA A 18 -16.10 -5.89 -9.10
CA ALA A 18 -16.67 -4.67 -9.67
C ALA A 18 -16.97 -4.83 -11.15
N ASP A 19 -18.08 -4.27 -11.55
CA ASP A 19 -18.39 -4.13 -12.97
C ASP A 19 -17.59 -2.93 -13.50
N GLU A 20 -17.70 -2.70 -14.80
CA GLU A 20 -16.96 -1.63 -15.45
C GLU A 20 -17.31 -0.23 -14.93
N LEU A 21 -18.48 -0.06 -14.36
CA LEU A 21 -18.93 1.25 -13.89
C LEU A 21 -18.27 1.66 -12.58
N GLY A 22 -17.91 0.68 -11.76
CA GLY A 22 -17.32 0.95 -10.44
C GLY A 22 -15.81 0.89 -10.38
N CYS A 23 -15.12 0.67 -11.50
CA CYS A 23 -13.67 0.44 -11.48
C CYS A 23 -12.82 1.69 -11.67
N GLY A 24 -13.43 2.85 -11.96
CA GLY A 24 -12.69 4.06 -12.26
C GLY A 24 -12.02 4.69 -11.04
N TYR A 25 -10.99 5.46 -11.30
CA TYR A 25 -10.23 6.14 -10.24
C TYR A 25 -11.12 6.97 -9.31
N SER A 26 -12.08 7.71 -9.88
CA SER A 26 -12.96 8.58 -9.09
C SER A 26 -13.83 7.84 -8.08
N HIS A 27 -14.11 6.57 -8.32
CA HIS A 27 -14.88 5.74 -7.40
C HIS A 27 -14.05 5.25 -6.22
N HIS A 28 -12.73 5.42 -6.28
CA HIS A 28 -11.81 4.93 -5.27
C HIS A 28 -10.97 6.03 -4.63
N LEU A 29 -11.37 7.28 -4.80
CA LEU A 29 -10.68 8.44 -4.19
C LEU A 29 -10.49 8.26 -2.68
N PRO A 30 -11.50 7.83 -1.91
CA PRO A 30 -11.29 7.66 -0.46
C PRO A 30 -10.15 6.71 -0.13
N PHE A 31 -9.99 5.63 -0.90
CA PHE A 31 -8.87 4.71 -0.68
C PHE A 31 -7.53 5.43 -0.83
N TYR A 32 -7.37 6.20 -1.91
CA TYR A 32 -6.10 6.91 -2.17
C TYR A 32 -5.82 7.97 -1.12
N GLN A 33 -6.84 8.70 -0.69
CA GLN A 33 -6.70 9.71 0.35
C GLN A 33 -6.35 9.07 1.69
N ASN A 34 -7.03 8.00 2.07
CA ASN A 34 -6.79 7.30 3.32
C ASN A 34 -5.42 6.64 3.35
N SER A 35 -5.01 6.04 2.24
CA SER A 35 -3.68 5.42 2.14
C SER A 35 -2.58 6.45 2.30
N LYS A 36 -2.72 7.60 1.67
CA LYS A 36 -1.74 8.68 1.77
C LYS A 36 -1.60 9.16 3.22
N VAL A 37 -2.71 9.37 3.91
CA VAL A 37 -2.71 9.79 5.31
C VAL A 37 -2.07 8.72 6.18
N SER A 38 -2.46 7.47 6.00
CA SER A 38 -1.94 6.35 6.79
C SER A 38 -0.44 6.18 6.63
N ILE A 39 0.06 6.20 5.39
CA ILE A 39 1.49 6.01 5.15
C ILE A 39 2.30 7.21 5.67
N SER A 40 1.76 8.42 5.56
CA SER A 40 2.41 9.61 6.10
C SER A 40 2.54 9.52 7.62
N SER A 41 1.49 9.06 8.29
CA SER A 41 1.50 8.88 9.74
C SER A 41 2.52 7.84 10.17
N LEU A 42 2.58 6.72 9.44
CA LEU A 42 3.57 5.66 9.71
C LEU A 42 4.99 6.18 9.53
N LEU A 43 5.22 6.99 8.49
CA LEU A 43 6.55 7.56 8.25
C LEU A 43 6.99 8.49 9.37
N VAL A 44 6.09 9.34 9.85
CA VAL A 44 6.41 10.24 10.97
C VAL A 44 6.86 9.44 12.18
N ARG A 45 6.12 8.40 12.52
CA ARG A 45 6.47 7.56 13.68
C ARG A 45 7.75 6.79 13.46
N ALA A 46 7.95 6.26 12.25
CA ALA A 46 9.15 5.48 11.94
C ALA A 46 10.41 6.35 12.01
N ARG A 47 10.32 7.59 11.51
CA ARG A 47 11.46 8.54 11.53
C ARG A 47 11.83 8.98 12.94
N ALA A 48 10.87 8.93 13.87
CA ALA A 48 11.11 9.31 15.26
C ALA A 48 11.89 8.25 16.05
N MET A 49 11.98 7.03 15.52
CA MET A 49 12.68 5.93 16.19
C MET A 49 14.14 5.87 15.77
N ALA A 50 15.04 5.68 16.75
CA ALA A 50 16.46 5.55 16.47
C ALA A 50 16.73 4.28 15.64
N ASP A 51 17.75 4.36 14.80
CA ASP A 51 18.23 3.21 14.02
C ASP A 51 17.14 2.51 13.20
N ASN A 52 16.25 3.32 12.64
CA ASN A 52 15.07 2.80 11.93
C ASN A 52 15.12 3.08 10.43
N HIS A 53 16.31 3.38 9.90
CA HIS A 53 16.42 3.86 8.51
C HIS A 53 15.97 2.83 7.46
N ILE A 54 16.13 1.53 7.73
CA ILE A 54 15.69 0.51 6.77
C ILE A 54 14.16 0.49 6.68
N THR A 55 13.48 0.54 7.83
CA THR A 55 12.02 0.60 7.87
C THR A 55 11.51 1.86 7.19
N VAL A 56 12.16 3.00 7.46
CA VAL A 56 11.81 4.27 6.82
C VAL A 56 11.92 4.15 5.29
N SER A 57 13.03 3.58 4.79
CA SER A 57 13.22 3.39 3.35
C SER A 57 12.13 2.51 2.74
N GLN A 58 11.76 1.45 3.42
CA GLN A 58 10.69 0.55 2.93
C GLN A 58 9.34 1.26 2.91
N LEU A 59 9.05 2.08 3.92
CA LEU A 59 7.82 2.86 3.95
C LEU A 59 7.80 3.92 2.85
N GLU A 60 8.94 4.53 2.56
CA GLU A 60 9.05 5.50 1.46
C GLU A 60 8.79 4.83 0.11
N LEU A 61 9.31 3.63 -0.08
CA LEU A 61 9.04 2.85 -1.30
C LEU A 61 7.56 2.52 -1.41
N LEU A 62 6.93 2.12 -0.31
CA LEU A 62 5.50 1.85 -0.29
C LEU A 62 4.70 3.10 -0.63
N SER A 63 5.09 4.26 -0.09
CA SER A 63 4.47 5.54 -0.40
C SER A 63 4.54 5.85 -1.90
N SER A 64 5.70 5.63 -2.50
CA SER A 64 5.90 5.82 -3.94
C SER A 64 5.02 4.84 -4.75
N SER A 65 4.86 3.62 -4.25
CA SER A 65 4.00 2.63 -4.91
C SER A 65 2.55 3.07 -4.93
N TYR A 66 2.05 3.67 -3.85
CA TYR A 66 0.68 4.21 -3.83
C TYR A 66 0.52 5.37 -4.81
N ALA A 67 1.51 6.26 -4.89
CA ALA A 67 1.47 7.36 -5.85
C ALA A 67 1.44 6.84 -7.29
N GLY A 68 2.28 5.84 -7.58
CA GLY A 68 2.31 5.21 -8.90
C GLY A 68 1.01 4.49 -9.22
N LEU A 69 0.43 3.82 -8.24
CA LEU A 69 -0.86 3.14 -8.39
C LEU A 69 -1.95 4.14 -8.77
N ALA A 70 -2.00 5.28 -8.07
CA ALA A 70 -2.98 6.33 -8.34
C ALA A 70 -2.83 6.87 -9.76
N GLN A 71 -1.59 7.12 -10.19
CA GLN A 71 -1.32 7.62 -11.54
C GLN A 71 -1.76 6.62 -12.61
N LEU A 72 -1.45 5.34 -12.40
CA LEU A 72 -1.86 4.29 -13.33
C LEU A 72 -3.38 4.18 -13.40
N HIS A 73 -4.04 4.25 -12.25
CA HIS A 73 -5.51 4.16 -12.18
C HIS A 73 -6.20 5.32 -12.89
N GLN A 74 -5.58 6.49 -12.90
CA GLN A 74 -6.12 7.66 -13.61
C GLN A 74 -6.16 7.45 -15.13
N LEU A 75 -5.32 6.56 -15.65
CA LEU A 75 -5.31 6.24 -17.08
C LEU A 75 -6.46 5.34 -17.50
N GLY A 76 -7.09 4.65 -16.56
CA GLY A 76 -8.21 3.76 -16.84
C GLY A 76 -8.31 2.65 -15.81
N CYS A 77 -9.33 1.83 -15.94
CA CYS A 77 -9.55 0.70 -15.05
C CYS A 77 -8.44 -0.33 -15.20
N PHE A 78 -8.11 -1.00 -14.10
CA PHE A 78 -7.11 -2.07 -14.12
C PHE A 78 -7.69 -3.32 -14.79
N THR A 79 -6.86 -4.01 -15.56
CA THR A 79 -7.20 -5.33 -16.07
C THR A 79 -7.04 -6.35 -14.93
N PRO A 80 -7.68 -7.55 -15.03
CA PRO A 80 -7.48 -8.59 -14.01
C PRO A 80 -6.02 -8.97 -13.82
N THR A 81 -5.24 -9.01 -14.89
CA THR A 81 -3.80 -9.30 -14.80
C THR A 81 -3.07 -8.22 -14.02
N GLN A 82 -3.39 -6.94 -14.29
CA GLN A 82 -2.79 -5.83 -13.55
C GLN A 82 -3.14 -5.89 -12.07
N VAL A 83 -4.38 -6.20 -11.73
CA VAL A 83 -4.81 -6.33 -10.32
C VAL A 83 -3.96 -7.38 -9.62
N SER A 84 -3.80 -8.55 -10.23
CA SER A 84 -3.03 -9.64 -9.65
C SER A 84 -1.56 -9.26 -9.44
N GLU A 85 -0.94 -8.69 -10.47
CA GLU A 85 0.47 -8.32 -10.41
C GLU A 85 0.72 -7.19 -9.40
N LEU A 86 -0.16 -6.20 -9.37
CA LEU A 86 -0.05 -5.08 -8.43
C LEU A 86 -0.20 -5.57 -7.00
N TRP A 87 -1.17 -6.44 -6.74
CA TRP A 87 -1.36 -6.98 -5.40
C TRP A 87 -0.14 -7.77 -4.92
N VAL A 88 0.44 -8.59 -5.79
CA VAL A 88 1.65 -9.34 -5.44
C VAL A 88 2.77 -8.39 -5.03
N SER A 89 2.94 -7.31 -5.77
CA SER A 89 3.97 -6.31 -5.48
C SER A 89 3.73 -5.61 -4.13
N PHE A 90 2.50 -5.18 -3.88
CA PHE A 90 2.16 -4.54 -2.60
C PHE A 90 2.31 -5.51 -1.43
N ASP A 91 1.84 -6.73 -1.60
CA ASP A 91 1.94 -7.75 -0.56
C ASP A 91 3.39 -8.04 -0.20
N ALA A 92 4.27 -8.09 -1.19
CA ALA A 92 5.70 -8.28 -0.96
C ALA A 92 6.29 -7.12 -0.14
N SER A 93 5.89 -5.88 -0.44
CA SER A 93 6.34 -4.71 0.31
C SER A 93 5.87 -4.77 1.77
N PHE A 94 4.61 -5.11 1.99
CA PHE A 94 4.08 -5.26 3.34
C PHE A 94 4.79 -6.36 4.10
N SER A 95 5.04 -7.48 3.45
CA SER A 95 5.74 -8.61 4.08
C SER A 95 7.14 -8.22 4.52
N ALA A 96 7.85 -7.45 3.69
CA ALA A 96 9.20 -6.99 4.02
C ALA A 96 9.18 -6.10 5.27
N ILE A 97 8.22 -5.17 5.34
CA ILE A 97 8.10 -4.26 6.48
C ILE A 97 7.76 -5.04 7.76
N LEU A 98 6.82 -5.97 7.67
CA LEU A 98 6.41 -6.78 8.82
C LEU A 98 7.56 -7.63 9.33
N LYS A 99 8.38 -8.19 8.44
CA LYS A 99 9.56 -8.96 8.84
C LYS A 99 10.56 -8.10 9.58
N LEU A 100 10.77 -6.87 9.14
CA LEU A 100 11.65 -5.93 9.83
C LEU A 100 11.15 -5.62 11.23
N GLU A 101 9.85 -5.39 11.36
CA GLU A 101 9.26 -5.07 12.66
C GLU A 101 9.33 -6.25 13.63
N LEU A 102 9.08 -7.46 13.13
CA LEU A 102 9.19 -8.66 13.94
C LEU A 102 10.62 -8.91 14.38
N ALA A 103 11.59 -8.65 13.50
CA ALA A 103 13.01 -8.80 13.85
C ALA A 103 13.40 -7.86 14.98
N LYS A 104 12.92 -6.62 14.94
CA LYS A 104 13.18 -5.66 16.02
C LYS A 104 12.54 -6.07 17.33
N LYS A 105 11.35 -6.65 17.27
CA LYS A 105 10.61 -7.03 18.47
C LYS A 105 11.23 -8.25 19.15
N TYR A 106 11.72 -9.21 18.38
CA TYR A 106 12.16 -10.50 18.92
C TYR A 106 13.65 -10.76 18.81
N GLY A 107 14.34 -10.21 17.83
CA GLY A 107 15.74 -10.54 17.57
C GLY A 107 16.71 -9.47 17.94
N ARG A 108 16.26 -8.29 17.96
CA ARG A 108 17.09 -7.23 18.25
C ARG A 108 18.33 -7.19 17.79
#